data_81b81c480ccddefa2f03e072872dd0b1
#
_entry.id   81b81c480ccddefa2f03e072872dd0b1
#
_cell.length_a   1.000
_cell.length_b   1.000
_cell.length_c   1.000
_cell.angle_alpha   90.00
_cell.angle_beta   90.00
_cell.angle_gamma   90.00
#
_symmetry.space_group_name_H-M   'P 1'
#
loop_
_entity.id
_entity.type
_entity.pdbx_description
1 polymer ?
#
loop_
_entity_poly.entity_id
_entity_poly.type
_entity_poly.pdbx_seq_one_letter_code
_entity_poly.pdbx_strand_id
1 'polypeptide(L)'
;MKKFLPAILWSTLYFSISNASLASLPPNNQLVEDQSTGFSVQPGFEVDLVYKVDNSKYGSWIAMAFDHKGRLVVSDQDKAGTFIIDLPPVGETLQESMIKKLPLESSWRGMLFAFDHLYMCAQNRVVRVPVSPEGEFGEMEKLFDQGPGGEHGPHSLIVTEDGKGLYLVAGNFSKNPPFEKSRIRTNWKDDVLLENYAYGHNGNGKAPGGWVLKFNPDGTERELINMGYRNPVDFALNRDGEMFVYDADMEWDIGAPWYRPTRVNHGVSGGENGWRATSKKWRKYFPDSVGSVVDIGPGCPTGVIAGTKAIFPTFYRDALYLCDWTFATLYSLHLKPQGSSYKAETRTFLTNTKGSLSLTDIDIGKDGHMYFCVGGRRQQSYLYRVRYVGSNTTVLSNLDTTSVHAQARKARHMLESYHGKENPDAVEAAWPYLKSSDHHLRYAARIALEWQN
;
A
#
# COMPACT_ATOMS: atom_id res chain seq x y z
N MET A 1 -67.14 -40.51 -8.58
CA MET A 1 -66.79 -39.11 -8.21
C MET A 1 -65.30 -38.97 -8.45
N LYS A 2 -64.92 -38.38 -9.59
CA LYS A 2 -63.49 -38.10 -9.97
C LYS A 2 -63.11 -36.70 -9.49
N LYS A 3 -62.08 -36.60 -8.65
CA LYS A 3 -61.49 -35.29 -8.22
C LYS A 3 -60.41 -34.89 -9.22
N PHE A 4 -60.58 -33.71 -9.81
CA PHE A 4 -59.62 -33.07 -10.65
C PHE A 4 -58.54 -32.41 -9.76
N LEU A 5 -57.25 -32.63 -10.05
CA LEU A 5 -56.12 -31.82 -9.57
C LEU A 5 -55.77 -30.77 -10.65
N PRO A 6 -55.49 -29.53 -10.28
CA PRO A 6 -54.99 -28.55 -11.25
C PRO A 6 -53.49 -28.71 -11.48
N ALA A 7 -53.10 -28.69 -12.76
CA ALA A 7 -51.71 -28.67 -13.19
C ALA A 7 -51.09 -27.28 -12.90
N ILE A 8 -50.00 -27.26 -12.14
CA ILE A 8 -49.18 -26.05 -11.93
C ILE A 8 -48.23 -25.95 -13.12
N LEU A 9 -48.42 -24.92 -13.95
CA LEU A 9 -47.48 -24.54 -14.99
C LEU A 9 -46.23 -23.89 -14.32
N TRP A 10 -45.08 -24.54 -14.47
CA TRP A 10 -43.79 -23.95 -14.19
C TRP A 10 -43.35 -23.12 -15.40
N SER A 11 -43.40 -21.79 -15.30
CA SER A 11 -42.77 -20.90 -16.27
C SER A 11 -41.29 -20.82 -15.95
N THR A 12 -40.46 -21.47 -16.75
CA THR A 12 -39.00 -21.28 -16.73
C THR A 12 -38.64 -19.91 -17.28
N LEU A 13 -38.35 -18.96 -16.41
CA LEU A 13 -37.68 -17.72 -16.79
C LEU A 13 -36.23 -18.05 -17.15
N TYR A 14 -35.91 -18.04 -18.44
CA TYR A 14 -34.52 -17.97 -18.90
C TYR A 14 -33.98 -16.59 -18.61
N PHE A 15 -33.16 -16.47 -17.55
CA PHE A 15 -32.27 -15.35 -17.42
C PHE A 15 -31.14 -15.53 -18.44
N SER A 16 -31.15 -14.74 -19.49
CA SER A 16 -29.98 -14.55 -20.35
C SER A 16 -28.88 -13.80 -19.55
N ILE A 17 -27.97 -14.58 -18.97
CA ILE A 17 -26.70 -14.02 -18.46
C ILE A 17 -25.94 -13.54 -19.69
N SER A 18 -25.90 -12.24 -19.89
CA SER A 18 -24.97 -11.63 -20.84
C SER A 18 -23.56 -12.00 -20.37
N ASN A 19 -22.93 -12.93 -21.08
CA ASN A 19 -21.49 -13.17 -20.98
C ASN A 19 -20.78 -11.88 -21.39
N ALA A 20 -20.52 -10.98 -20.44
CA ALA A 20 -19.46 -10.02 -20.59
C ALA A 20 -18.18 -10.85 -20.80
N SER A 21 -17.68 -10.85 -22.03
CA SER A 21 -16.41 -11.46 -22.40
C SER A 21 -15.35 -10.98 -21.41
N LEU A 22 -14.95 -11.85 -20.50
CA LEU A 22 -13.67 -11.71 -19.80
C LEU A 22 -12.62 -11.75 -20.90
N ALA A 23 -12.15 -10.58 -21.33
CA ALA A 23 -10.99 -10.49 -22.20
C ALA A 23 -9.92 -11.40 -21.61
N SER A 24 -9.48 -12.38 -22.38
CA SER A 24 -8.46 -13.33 -21.94
C SER A 24 -7.28 -12.53 -21.39
N LEU A 25 -6.98 -12.73 -20.10
CA LEU A 25 -5.85 -12.08 -19.44
C LEU A 25 -4.60 -12.32 -20.28
N PRO A 26 -3.78 -11.28 -20.59
CA PRO A 26 -2.54 -11.50 -21.30
C PRO A 26 -1.70 -12.54 -20.55
N PRO A 27 -1.01 -13.45 -21.27
CA PRO A 27 -0.18 -14.46 -20.60
C PRO A 27 0.90 -13.79 -19.75
N ASN A 28 1.16 -14.33 -18.58
CA ASN A 28 2.00 -13.75 -17.51
C ASN A 28 3.48 -13.50 -17.91
N ASN A 29 3.95 -13.99 -19.05
CA ASN A 29 5.36 -14.09 -19.39
C ASN A 29 5.77 -13.45 -20.74
N GLN A 30 4.94 -12.61 -21.33
CA GLN A 30 5.28 -11.97 -22.62
C GLN A 30 5.69 -10.50 -22.39
N LEU A 31 6.76 -10.28 -21.63
CA LEU A 31 7.36 -8.95 -21.56
C LEU A 31 8.07 -8.64 -22.88
N VAL A 32 7.97 -7.38 -23.31
CA VAL A 32 8.68 -6.84 -24.47
C VAL A 32 9.86 -6.01 -23.98
N GLU A 33 11.04 -6.28 -24.49
CA GLU A 33 12.24 -5.52 -24.13
C GLU A 33 12.22 -4.14 -24.81
N ASP A 34 12.32 -3.10 -23.99
CA ASP A 34 12.61 -1.75 -24.45
C ASP A 34 14.12 -1.57 -24.56
N GLN A 35 14.61 -1.52 -25.80
CA GLN A 35 16.05 -1.43 -26.12
C GLN A 35 16.68 -0.12 -25.61
N SER A 36 15.90 0.94 -25.44
CA SER A 36 16.39 2.26 -25.03
C SER A 36 16.71 2.32 -23.54
N THR A 37 15.92 1.65 -22.71
CA THR A 37 16.03 1.69 -21.24
C THR A 37 16.54 0.38 -20.63
N GLY A 38 16.48 -0.73 -21.39
CA GLY A 38 16.83 -2.06 -20.91
C GLY A 38 15.78 -2.69 -19.99
N PHE A 39 14.60 -2.06 -19.84
CA PHE A 39 13.47 -2.68 -19.17
C PHE A 39 12.71 -3.61 -20.12
N SER A 40 12.21 -4.70 -19.59
CA SER A 40 11.19 -5.51 -20.21
C SER A 40 9.84 -5.17 -19.58
N VAL A 41 8.85 -4.80 -20.37
CA VAL A 41 7.55 -4.29 -19.91
C VAL A 41 6.39 -5.03 -20.59
N GLN A 42 5.21 -4.98 -20.01
CA GLN A 42 4.00 -5.59 -20.59
C GLN A 42 3.69 -5.00 -21.99
N PRO A 43 3.19 -5.82 -22.93
CA PRO A 43 2.85 -5.37 -24.29
C PRO A 43 1.90 -4.16 -24.30
N GLY A 44 2.18 -3.20 -25.16
CA GLY A 44 1.43 -1.95 -25.29
C GLY A 44 1.87 -0.86 -24.32
N PHE A 45 2.93 -1.09 -23.56
CA PHE A 45 3.56 -0.07 -22.73
C PHE A 45 4.98 0.26 -23.22
N GLU A 46 5.40 1.49 -22.97
CA GLU A 46 6.76 1.98 -23.20
C GLU A 46 7.31 2.61 -21.94
N VAL A 47 8.63 2.53 -21.75
CA VAL A 47 9.36 3.10 -20.63
C VAL A 47 10.31 4.17 -21.13
N ASP A 48 10.09 5.42 -20.74
CA ASP A 48 10.97 6.53 -21.11
C ASP A 48 11.95 6.81 -19.98
N LEU A 49 13.24 6.97 -20.27
CA LEU A 49 14.18 7.60 -19.35
C LEU A 49 13.96 9.11 -19.39
N VAL A 50 13.35 9.66 -18.34
CA VAL A 50 13.09 11.10 -18.22
C VAL A 50 14.36 11.86 -17.81
N TYR A 51 15.10 11.29 -16.85
CA TYR A 51 16.32 11.92 -16.34
C TYR A 51 17.29 10.92 -15.70
N LYS A 52 18.56 11.03 -16.09
CA LYS A 52 19.68 10.43 -15.36
C LYS A 52 20.18 11.48 -14.36
N VAL A 53 19.97 11.23 -13.09
CA VAL A 53 20.27 12.21 -12.03
C VAL A 53 21.77 12.43 -11.91
N ASP A 54 22.20 13.69 -11.84
CA ASP A 54 23.56 14.02 -11.38
C ASP A 54 23.61 13.86 -9.86
N ASN A 55 24.02 12.67 -9.41
CA ASN A 55 24.08 12.36 -7.98
C ASN A 55 24.97 13.30 -7.18
N SER A 56 25.96 13.95 -7.80
CA SER A 56 26.83 14.91 -7.11
C SER A 56 26.10 16.20 -6.72
N LYS A 57 25.05 16.56 -7.47
CA LYS A 57 24.23 17.75 -7.24
C LYS A 57 22.92 17.42 -6.51
N TYR A 58 22.25 16.35 -6.94
CA TYR A 58 20.86 16.07 -6.58
C TYR A 58 20.69 14.80 -5.73
N GLY A 59 21.80 14.08 -5.47
CA GLY A 59 21.80 12.89 -4.61
C GLY A 59 21.16 11.68 -5.25
N SER A 60 20.69 10.76 -4.41
CA SER A 60 20.02 9.51 -4.80
C SER A 60 18.58 9.53 -4.27
N TRP A 61 17.62 9.62 -5.17
CA TRP A 61 16.20 9.86 -4.84
C TRP A 61 15.53 8.60 -4.28
N ILE A 62 14.76 8.79 -3.19
CA ILE A 62 14.10 7.69 -2.47
C ILE A 62 12.60 7.89 -2.29
N ALA A 63 12.09 9.09 -2.44
CA ALA A 63 10.68 9.40 -2.32
C ALA A 63 10.27 10.45 -3.34
N MET A 64 9.02 10.39 -3.79
CA MET A 64 8.46 11.31 -4.77
C MET A 64 6.97 11.56 -4.54
N ALA A 65 6.49 12.74 -4.92
CA ALA A 65 5.06 13.05 -4.93
C ALA A 65 4.74 14.16 -5.95
N PHE A 66 3.58 14.06 -6.61
CA PHE A 66 3.09 15.11 -7.49
C PHE A 66 2.28 16.16 -6.73
N ASP A 67 2.56 17.44 -7.01
CA ASP A 67 1.76 18.54 -6.50
C ASP A 67 0.48 18.77 -7.32
N HIS A 68 -0.36 19.71 -6.83
CA HIS A 68 -1.61 20.07 -7.49
C HIS A 68 -1.41 20.75 -8.87
N LYS A 69 -0.21 21.19 -9.21
CA LYS A 69 0.16 21.75 -10.53
C LYS A 69 0.73 20.71 -11.50
N GLY A 70 0.99 19.49 -11.02
CA GLY A 70 1.61 18.41 -11.80
C GLY A 70 3.14 18.47 -11.79
N ARG A 71 3.76 19.25 -10.90
CA ARG A 71 5.19 19.24 -10.70
C ARG A 71 5.56 18.08 -9.78
N LEU A 72 6.73 17.50 -10.00
CA LEU A 72 7.23 16.38 -9.20
C LEU A 72 8.14 16.89 -8.09
N VAL A 73 7.85 16.56 -6.84
CA VAL A 73 8.77 16.74 -5.71
C VAL A 73 9.48 15.44 -5.42
N VAL A 74 10.79 15.49 -5.23
CA VAL A 74 11.65 14.33 -4.93
C VAL A 74 12.57 14.63 -3.74
N SER A 75 12.88 13.60 -2.94
CA SER A 75 13.79 13.69 -1.80
C SER A 75 15.00 12.79 -2.00
N ASP A 76 16.21 13.37 -1.79
CA ASP A 76 17.44 12.60 -1.69
C ASP A 76 17.50 11.79 -0.38
N GLN A 77 18.18 10.67 -0.42
CA GLN A 77 18.41 9.84 0.75
C GLN A 77 19.32 10.48 1.81
N ASP A 78 20.34 11.22 1.40
CA ASP A 78 21.40 11.73 2.30
C ASP A 78 21.21 13.24 2.59
N LYS A 79 21.96 14.11 1.92
CA LYS A 79 22.06 15.55 2.27
C LYS A 79 21.90 16.50 1.08
N ALA A 80 21.65 16.02 -0.11
CA ALA A 80 21.50 16.89 -1.29
C ALA A 80 20.30 17.84 -1.15
N GLY A 81 19.18 17.34 -0.62
CA GLY A 81 17.97 18.13 -0.35
C GLY A 81 16.70 17.54 -0.90
N THR A 82 15.68 18.37 -0.92
CA THR A 82 14.38 18.08 -1.58
C THR A 82 14.27 19.03 -2.78
N PHE A 83 13.82 18.50 -3.90
CA PHE A 83 13.78 19.23 -5.17
C PHE A 83 12.37 19.18 -5.75
N ILE A 84 12.00 20.24 -6.49
CA ILE A 84 10.79 20.30 -7.29
C ILE A 84 11.16 20.38 -8.78
N ILE A 85 10.44 19.67 -9.62
CA ILE A 85 10.77 19.43 -11.01
C ILE A 85 9.57 19.78 -11.87
N ASP A 86 9.77 20.68 -12.83
CA ASP A 86 8.84 20.91 -13.92
C ASP A 86 9.10 19.85 -14.99
N LEU A 87 8.21 18.85 -15.12
CA LEU A 87 8.44 17.72 -16.03
C LEU A 87 8.28 18.14 -17.50
N PRO A 88 9.17 17.68 -18.39
CA PRO A 88 9.04 17.93 -19.81
C PRO A 88 7.91 17.10 -20.44
N PRO A 89 7.32 17.55 -21.55
CA PRO A 89 6.43 16.74 -22.37
C PRO A 89 7.06 15.41 -22.81
N VAL A 90 6.22 14.49 -23.28
CA VAL A 90 6.70 13.23 -23.86
C VAL A 90 7.61 13.50 -25.07
N GLY A 91 8.76 12.83 -25.10
CA GLY A 91 9.76 12.98 -26.17
C GLY A 91 10.78 14.11 -25.95
N GLU A 92 10.60 14.92 -24.91
CA GLU A 92 11.57 15.95 -24.53
C GLU A 92 12.43 15.50 -23.34
N THR A 93 13.64 16.07 -23.26
CA THR A 93 14.60 15.76 -22.18
C THR A 93 14.49 16.78 -21.04
N LEU A 94 14.48 16.31 -19.80
CA LEU A 94 14.54 17.17 -18.62
C LEU A 94 15.84 17.97 -18.60
N GLN A 95 15.72 19.29 -18.50
CA GLN A 95 16.86 20.21 -18.38
C GLN A 95 17.12 20.58 -16.91
N GLU A 96 18.36 20.83 -16.54
CA GLU A 96 18.72 21.22 -15.16
C GLU A 96 17.97 22.48 -14.68
N SER A 97 17.64 23.40 -15.56
CA SER A 97 16.85 24.61 -15.25
C SER A 97 15.41 24.30 -14.79
N MET A 98 14.92 23.10 -15.07
CA MET A 98 13.60 22.61 -14.63
C MET A 98 13.65 22.02 -13.22
N ILE A 99 14.83 21.85 -12.61
CA ILE A 99 15.02 21.32 -11.26
C ILE A 99 15.34 22.47 -10.32
N LYS A 100 14.53 22.67 -9.29
CA LYS A 100 14.74 23.69 -8.28
C LYS A 100 14.84 23.06 -6.90
N LYS A 101 15.82 23.49 -6.10
CA LYS A 101 15.93 23.04 -4.71
C LYS A 101 14.88 23.77 -3.86
N LEU A 102 14.16 23.03 -3.05
CA LEU A 102 13.23 23.57 -2.04
C LEU A 102 13.99 23.88 -0.74
N PRO A 103 13.52 24.85 0.07
CA PRO A 103 14.09 25.14 1.38
C PRO A 103 13.69 24.10 2.42
N LEU A 104 13.79 22.84 2.03
CA LEU A 104 13.41 21.67 2.83
C LEU A 104 14.61 20.74 3.02
N GLU A 105 14.63 20.04 4.14
CA GLU A 105 15.63 19.01 4.41
C GLU A 105 15.53 17.85 3.40
N SER A 106 16.43 16.91 3.48
CA SER A 106 16.44 15.64 2.74
C SER A 106 16.05 14.47 3.63
N SER A 107 16.14 13.27 3.07
CA SER A 107 15.88 12.00 3.77
C SER A 107 14.42 11.79 4.16
N TRP A 108 13.50 12.48 3.49
CA TRP A 108 12.07 12.16 3.59
C TRP A 108 11.82 10.82 2.90
N ARG A 109 11.15 9.92 3.60
CA ARG A 109 10.88 8.56 3.11
C ARG A 109 9.53 8.40 2.46
N GLY A 110 8.55 9.19 2.91
CA GLY A 110 7.24 9.29 2.31
C GLY A 110 6.84 10.74 2.17
N MET A 111 6.21 11.06 1.06
CA MET A 111 5.71 12.38 0.72
C MET A 111 4.32 12.27 0.13
N LEU A 112 3.44 13.22 0.47
CA LEU A 112 2.07 13.24 0.00
C LEU A 112 1.54 14.67 -0.08
N PHE A 113 1.02 15.07 -1.23
CA PHE A 113 0.23 16.29 -1.36
C PHE A 113 -1.24 16.03 -1.06
N ALA A 114 -1.74 16.65 0.00
CA ALA A 114 -3.15 16.60 0.40
C ALA A 114 -3.50 17.83 1.24
N PHE A 115 -4.78 18.22 1.31
CA PHE A 115 -5.28 19.28 2.19
C PHE A 115 -4.46 20.59 2.11
N ASP A 116 -4.09 21.01 0.90
CA ASP A 116 -3.25 22.19 0.61
C ASP A 116 -1.87 22.17 1.31
N HIS A 117 -1.34 20.98 1.61
CA HIS A 117 -0.03 20.79 2.23
C HIS A 117 0.77 19.68 1.55
N LEU A 118 2.09 19.75 1.65
CA LEU A 118 2.99 18.63 1.47
C LEU A 118 3.23 17.98 2.84
N TYR A 119 2.70 16.78 3.04
CA TYR A 119 3.00 15.94 4.20
C TYR A 119 4.25 15.11 3.93
N MET A 120 5.10 15.00 4.95
CA MET A 120 6.35 14.24 4.85
C MET A 120 6.60 13.45 6.14
N CYS A 121 7.18 12.26 5.99
CA CYS A 121 7.65 11.48 7.13
C CYS A 121 9.12 11.12 7.00
N ALA A 122 9.81 11.12 8.12
CA ALA A 122 11.19 10.71 8.27
C ALA A 122 11.31 9.71 9.43
N GLN A 123 12.54 9.29 9.74
CA GLN A 123 12.80 8.25 10.76
C GLN A 123 12.19 8.52 12.14
N ASN A 124 11.91 9.76 12.48
CA ASN A 124 11.54 10.15 13.84
C ASN A 124 10.36 11.14 13.92
N ARG A 125 9.83 11.62 12.80
CA ARG A 125 8.79 12.66 12.79
C ARG A 125 7.90 12.63 11.58
N VAL A 126 6.71 13.22 11.75
CA VAL A 126 5.78 13.59 10.68
C VAL A 126 5.63 15.12 10.68
N VAL A 127 5.74 15.70 9.51
CA VAL A 127 5.66 17.15 9.29
C VAL A 127 4.71 17.47 8.15
N ARG A 128 4.28 18.73 8.05
CA ARG A 128 3.60 19.27 6.88
C ARG A 128 4.14 20.64 6.51
N VAL A 129 4.02 21.00 5.25
CA VAL A 129 4.36 22.31 4.70
C VAL A 129 3.17 22.83 3.92
N PRO A 130 2.60 23.99 4.24
CA PRO A 130 1.49 24.55 3.46
C PRO A 130 1.96 24.88 2.04
N VAL A 131 1.10 24.64 1.06
CA VAL A 131 1.37 24.93 -0.35
C VAL A 131 0.25 25.79 -0.90
N SER A 132 0.58 26.99 -1.36
CA SER A 132 -0.40 27.94 -1.89
C SER A 132 -1.02 27.44 -3.22
N PRO A 133 -2.15 28.01 -3.67
CA PRO A 133 -2.69 27.73 -5.01
C PRO A 133 -1.69 28.03 -6.15
N GLU A 134 -0.78 28.98 -5.94
CA GLU A 134 0.31 29.33 -6.87
C GLU A 134 1.46 28.31 -6.81
N GLY A 135 1.41 27.40 -5.82
CA GLY A 135 2.42 26.34 -5.62
C GLY A 135 3.67 26.80 -4.89
N GLU A 136 3.55 27.84 -4.06
CA GLU A 136 4.61 28.29 -3.18
C GLU A 136 4.57 27.54 -1.84
N PHE A 137 5.74 27.16 -1.32
CA PHE A 137 5.89 26.41 -0.08
C PHE A 137 6.09 27.36 1.10
N GLY A 138 5.28 27.20 2.13
CA GLY A 138 5.38 27.95 3.39
C GLY A 138 6.37 27.33 4.40
N GLU A 139 6.23 27.69 5.65
CA GLU A 139 7.06 27.17 6.74
C GLU A 139 6.65 25.74 7.13
N MET A 140 7.65 24.91 7.44
CA MET A 140 7.43 23.53 7.86
C MET A 140 6.92 23.46 9.29
N GLU A 141 5.84 22.75 9.49
CA GLU A 141 5.22 22.47 10.78
C GLU A 141 5.42 21.00 11.18
N LYS A 142 5.92 20.76 12.40
CA LYS A 142 5.99 19.40 12.96
C LYS A 142 4.64 19.00 13.55
N LEU A 143 4.05 17.90 13.06
CA LEU A 143 2.80 17.38 13.57
C LEU A 143 2.99 16.54 14.82
N PHE A 144 3.90 15.56 14.78
CA PHE A 144 4.25 14.73 15.93
C PHE A 144 5.56 13.99 15.76
N ASP A 145 6.14 13.56 16.87
CA ASP A 145 7.33 12.71 16.92
C ASP A 145 6.95 11.22 16.95
N GLN A 146 7.74 10.40 16.24
CA GLN A 146 7.61 8.95 16.19
C GLN A 146 8.64 8.20 17.05
N GLY A 147 9.60 8.92 17.60
CA GLY A 147 10.76 8.31 18.20
C GLY A 147 11.71 7.68 17.16
N PRO A 148 12.86 7.13 17.59
CA PRO A 148 13.82 6.54 16.66
C PRO A 148 13.22 5.31 15.97
N GLY A 149 13.23 5.31 14.63
CA GLY A 149 12.70 4.22 13.81
C GLY A 149 13.73 3.58 12.88
N GLY A 150 14.93 4.13 12.76
CA GLY A 150 15.96 3.60 11.89
C GLY A 150 15.47 3.35 10.47
N GLU A 151 15.98 2.31 9.81
CA GLU A 151 15.55 1.94 8.45
C GLU A 151 14.13 1.33 8.39
N HIS A 152 13.61 0.81 9.50
CA HIS A 152 12.24 0.30 9.63
C HIS A 152 11.34 1.30 10.39
N GLY A 153 11.52 2.59 10.14
CA GLY A 153 10.72 3.68 10.72
C GLY A 153 9.42 3.96 9.96
N PRO A 154 8.86 5.17 10.13
CA PRO A 154 7.80 5.68 9.28
C PRO A 154 8.26 5.83 7.84
N HIS A 155 7.42 5.38 6.90
CA HIS A 155 7.82 5.32 5.49
C HIS A 155 6.88 6.01 4.53
N SER A 156 5.56 5.88 4.68
CA SER A 156 4.62 6.42 3.70
C SER A 156 3.34 6.93 4.34
N LEU A 157 2.69 7.83 3.62
CA LEU A 157 1.44 8.51 3.96
C LEU A 157 0.47 8.41 2.79
N ILE A 158 -0.80 8.12 3.08
CA ILE A 158 -1.89 8.19 2.10
C ILE A 158 -3.12 8.85 2.70
N VAL A 159 -4.00 9.40 1.85
CA VAL A 159 -5.30 9.92 2.29
C VAL A 159 -6.22 8.76 2.64
N THR A 160 -7.04 8.94 3.67
CA THR A 160 -8.06 7.96 4.08
C THR A 160 -9.16 7.80 3.01
N GLU A 161 -9.89 6.67 3.04
CA GLU A 161 -10.96 6.35 2.09
C GLU A 161 -12.10 7.38 2.08
N ASP A 162 -12.35 8.05 3.21
CA ASP A 162 -13.35 9.11 3.35
C ASP A 162 -12.83 10.50 2.93
N GLY A 163 -11.56 10.60 2.53
CA GLY A 163 -10.92 11.85 2.11
C GLY A 163 -10.72 12.87 3.22
N LYS A 164 -10.84 12.53 4.51
CA LYS A 164 -10.83 13.47 5.63
C LYS A 164 -9.59 13.43 6.52
N GLY A 165 -8.81 12.37 6.43
CA GLY A 165 -7.64 12.16 7.25
C GLY A 165 -6.50 11.53 6.47
N LEU A 166 -5.50 11.09 7.21
CA LEU A 166 -4.29 10.48 6.69
C LEU A 166 -4.04 9.14 7.38
N TYR A 167 -3.48 8.21 6.63
CA TYR A 167 -2.82 7.03 7.17
C TYR A 167 -1.31 7.18 7.09
N LEU A 168 -0.61 6.67 8.10
CA LEU A 168 0.85 6.55 8.16
C LEU A 168 1.20 5.08 8.39
N VAL A 169 2.12 4.53 7.59
CA VAL A 169 2.68 3.19 7.82
C VAL A 169 4.09 3.28 8.39
N ALA A 170 4.41 2.39 9.33
CA ALA A 170 5.74 2.29 9.93
C ALA A 170 6.15 0.83 10.17
N GLY A 171 7.45 0.57 10.08
CA GLY A 171 8.04 -0.74 10.34
C GLY A 171 8.37 -1.00 11.81
N ASN A 172 8.90 -2.18 12.08
CA ASN A 172 9.09 -2.75 13.42
C ASN A 172 10.24 -2.16 14.26
N PHE A 173 11.02 -1.23 13.72
CA PHE A 173 11.98 -0.44 14.53
C PHE A 173 11.32 0.80 15.12
N SER A 174 10.14 1.17 14.63
CA SER A 174 9.35 2.22 15.25
C SER A 174 8.95 1.78 16.65
N LYS A 175 9.09 2.69 17.62
CA LYS A 175 8.53 2.49 18.95
C LYS A 175 7.00 2.43 18.88
N ASN A 176 6.37 2.19 20.02
CA ASN A 176 4.92 2.21 20.12
C ASN A 176 4.36 3.44 19.40
N PRO A 177 3.36 3.27 18.52
CA PRO A 177 2.78 4.39 17.81
C PRO A 177 2.21 5.42 18.79
N PRO A 178 2.31 6.72 18.47
CA PRO A 178 1.81 7.79 19.34
C PRO A 178 0.29 7.94 19.17
N PHE A 179 -0.48 6.94 19.53
CA PHE A 179 -1.96 6.95 19.39
C PHE A 179 -2.65 7.44 20.67
N GLU A 180 -3.82 8.01 20.49
CA GLU A 180 -4.79 8.40 21.52
C GLU A 180 -5.93 7.38 21.60
N LYS A 181 -6.22 6.74 20.45
CA LYS A 181 -7.24 5.69 20.29
C LYS A 181 -6.63 4.48 19.61
N SER A 182 -7.21 3.31 19.82
CA SER A 182 -6.75 2.08 19.17
C SER A 182 -7.93 1.19 18.81
N ARG A 183 -7.86 0.55 17.65
CA ARG A 183 -8.81 -0.52 17.24
C ARG A 183 -8.36 -1.89 17.67
N ILE A 184 -7.16 -2.00 18.26
CA ILE A 184 -6.57 -3.22 18.75
C ILE A 184 -6.40 -3.10 20.27
N ARG A 185 -6.74 -4.15 21.00
CA ARG A 185 -6.38 -4.23 22.42
C ARG A 185 -4.87 -4.22 22.57
N THR A 186 -4.36 -3.38 23.48
CA THR A 186 -2.92 -3.11 23.63
C THR A 186 -2.25 -3.93 24.74
N ASN A 187 -2.73 -5.13 25.01
CA ASN A 187 -2.14 -6.08 25.98
C ASN A 187 -0.89 -6.76 25.41
N TRP A 188 0.03 -5.98 24.86
CA TRP A 188 1.23 -6.52 24.23
C TRP A 188 2.17 -7.25 25.18
N LYS A 189 1.97 -7.14 26.49
CA LYS A 189 2.72 -7.89 27.51
C LYS A 189 2.46 -9.39 27.43
N ASP A 190 1.30 -9.78 26.95
CA ASP A 190 0.90 -11.20 26.85
C ASP A 190 1.57 -11.92 25.67
N ASP A 191 2.15 -11.14 24.75
CA ASP A 191 2.89 -11.64 23.58
C ASP A 191 4.35 -12.05 23.91
N VAL A 192 4.76 -11.96 25.15
CA VAL A 192 6.16 -12.04 25.57
C VAL A 192 6.63 -13.47 25.81
N LEU A 193 6.11 -14.43 25.10
CA LEU A 193 6.73 -15.76 25.10
C LEU A 193 8.09 -15.67 24.39
N LEU A 194 9.19 -15.71 25.17
CA LEU A 194 10.56 -15.89 24.69
C LEU A 194 11.29 -14.64 24.17
N GLU A 195 11.11 -13.47 24.77
CA GLU A 195 11.87 -12.24 24.43
C GLU A 195 13.38 -12.44 24.31
N ASN A 196 13.94 -13.35 25.10
CA ASN A 196 15.38 -13.51 25.25
C ASN A 196 16.04 -14.44 24.24
N TYR A 197 15.29 -14.97 23.28
CA TYR A 197 15.81 -15.96 22.31
C TYR A 197 15.94 -15.46 20.88
N ALA A 198 15.61 -14.21 20.61
CA ALA A 198 15.78 -13.62 19.28
C ALA A 198 17.08 -12.81 19.22
N TYR A 199 18.06 -13.31 18.48
CA TYR A 199 19.37 -12.69 18.31
C TYR A 199 19.59 -12.13 16.89
N GLY A 200 18.57 -12.13 16.05
CA GLY A 200 18.67 -11.69 14.67
C GLY A 200 18.43 -10.21 14.47
N HIS A 201 18.20 -9.84 13.23
CA HIS A 201 17.80 -8.49 12.84
C HIS A 201 16.52 -8.09 13.57
N ASN A 202 16.60 -7.08 14.41
CA ASN A 202 15.56 -6.68 15.36
C ASN A 202 15.26 -7.74 16.47
N GLY A 203 16.28 -8.39 17.00
CA GLY A 203 16.13 -9.39 18.08
C GLY A 203 15.40 -8.89 19.33
N ASN A 204 15.37 -7.58 19.57
CA ASN A 204 14.62 -6.93 20.65
C ASN A 204 13.24 -6.38 20.21
N GLY A 205 12.83 -6.66 18.98
CA GLY A 205 11.55 -6.19 18.45
C GLY A 205 10.37 -6.85 19.14
N LYS A 206 9.50 -6.03 19.72
CA LYS A 206 8.29 -6.45 20.44
C LYS A 206 7.05 -6.12 19.63
N ALA A 207 5.91 -6.68 20.06
CA ALA A 207 4.63 -6.15 19.62
C ALA A 207 4.57 -4.63 19.92
N PRO A 208 3.96 -3.83 19.05
CA PRO A 208 3.11 -4.21 17.92
C PRO A 208 3.86 -4.63 16.64
N GLY A 209 5.18 -4.54 16.60
CA GLY A 209 5.90 -4.61 15.34
C GLY A 209 5.67 -3.36 14.49
N GLY A 210 5.59 -3.51 13.15
CA GLY A 210 5.13 -2.44 12.26
C GLY A 210 3.61 -2.25 12.37
N TRP A 211 3.13 -1.05 12.05
CA TRP A 211 1.75 -0.63 12.28
C TRP A 211 1.26 0.42 11.26
N VAL A 212 -0.06 0.62 11.24
CA VAL A 212 -0.73 1.72 10.53
C VAL A 212 -1.48 2.60 11.52
N LEU A 213 -1.23 3.90 11.44
CA LEU A 213 -1.85 4.95 12.24
C LEU A 213 -2.74 5.82 11.36
N LYS A 214 -3.97 6.12 11.80
CA LYS A 214 -4.85 7.15 11.23
C LYS A 214 -4.73 8.43 12.04
N PHE A 215 -4.81 9.60 11.39
CA PHE A 215 -4.84 10.90 12.08
C PHE A 215 -5.48 12.00 11.21
N ASN A 216 -5.91 13.09 11.85
CA ASN A 216 -6.43 14.26 11.15
C ASN A 216 -5.31 15.05 10.44
N PRO A 217 -5.65 15.89 9.43
CA PRO A 217 -4.65 16.69 8.71
C PRO A 217 -3.77 17.58 9.60
N ASP A 218 -4.20 17.92 10.80
CA ASP A 218 -3.43 18.71 11.79
C ASP A 218 -2.60 17.82 12.77
N GLY A 219 -2.58 16.52 12.57
CA GLY A 219 -1.84 15.57 13.41
C GLY A 219 -2.56 15.12 14.69
N THR A 220 -3.80 15.54 14.89
CA THR A 220 -4.65 15.17 16.03
C THR A 220 -5.45 13.88 15.78
N GLU A 221 -6.19 13.40 16.79
CA GLU A 221 -7.08 12.22 16.71
C GLU A 221 -6.37 10.96 16.19
N ARG A 222 -5.17 10.71 16.70
CA ARG A 222 -4.35 9.58 16.28
C ARG A 222 -4.93 8.26 16.74
N GLU A 223 -5.23 7.38 15.80
CA GLU A 223 -5.84 6.08 16.04
C GLU A 223 -4.99 4.95 15.45
N LEU A 224 -4.61 3.96 16.26
CA LEU A 224 -3.95 2.73 15.79
C LEU A 224 -4.97 1.84 15.09
N ILE A 225 -4.78 1.59 13.80
CA ILE A 225 -5.73 0.86 12.95
C ILE A 225 -5.44 -0.63 12.91
N ASN A 226 -4.18 -0.99 12.58
CA ASN A 226 -3.72 -2.38 12.50
C ASN A 226 -2.21 -2.47 12.74
N MET A 227 -1.70 -3.69 12.94
CA MET A 227 -0.32 -3.94 13.33
C MET A 227 0.21 -5.30 12.86
N GLY A 228 1.42 -5.65 13.29
CA GLY A 228 2.01 -6.97 13.03
C GLY A 228 2.74 -7.07 11.71
N TYR A 229 3.31 -5.97 11.23
CA TYR A 229 4.20 -5.95 10.05
C TYR A 229 5.67 -6.01 10.47
N ARG A 230 6.54 -6.40 9.53
CA ARG A 230 7.99 -6.30 9.70
C ARG A 230 8.50 -4.93 9.27
N ASN A 231 8.50 -4.68 7.98
CA ASN A 231 8.95 -3.41 7.41
C ASN A 231 8.15 -3.06 6.15
N PRO A 232 6.90 -2.64 6.30
CA PRO A 232 6.15 -2.10 5.19
C PRO A 232 6.72 -0.72 4.84
N VAL A 233 7.12 -0.54 3.59
CA VAL A 233 7.60 0.77 3.12
C VAL A 233 6.43 1.59 2.59
N ASP A 234 5.50 0.94 1.91
CA ASP A 234 4.37 1.67 1.33
C ASP A 234 3.10 0.80 1.28
N PHE A 235 1.98 1.46 0.98
CA PHE A 235 0.65 0.86 0.96
C PHE A 235 -0.29 1.71 0.09
N ALA A 236 -1.38 1.11 -0.37
CA ALA A 236 -2.37 1.83 -1.15
C ALA A 236 -3.79 1.38 -0.81
N LEU A 237 -4.77 2.23 -1.12
CA LEU A 237 -6.18 1.85 -1.15
C LEU A 237 -6.54 1.37 -2.55
N ASN A 238 -7.29 0.27 -2.64
CA ASN A 238 -7.93 -0.12 -3.88
C ASN A 238 -9.16 0.76 -4.16
N ARG A 239 -9.87 0.49 -5.24
CA ARG A 239 -11.07 1.25 -5.62
C ARG A 239 -12.26 1.09 -4.66
N ASP A 240 -12.29 0.01 -3.88
CA ASP A 240 -13.30 -0.21 -2.84
C ASP A 240 -12.97 0.52 -1.52
N GLY A 241 -11.85 1.25 -1.45
CA GLY A 241 -11.35 1.90 -0.24
C GLY A 241 -10.64 0.96 0.73
N GLU A 242 -10.33 -0.26 0.32
CA GLU A 242 -9.65 -1.26 1.14
C GLU A 242 -8.13 -1.08 1.07
N MET A 243 -7.47 -1.18 2.22
CA MET A 243 -6.04 -0.96 2.36
C MET A 243 -5.23 -2.22 2.06
N PHE A 244 -4.16 -2.07 1.29
CA PHE A 244 -3.20 -3.14 1.03
C PHE A 244 -1.79 -2.69 1.34
N VAL A 245 -1.10 -3.45 2.19
CA VAL A 245 0.22 -3.12 2.74
C VAL A 245 1.24 -4.12 2.21
N TYR A 246 2.29 -3.64 1.53
CA TYR A 246 3.38 -4.47 1.04
C TYR A 246 4.47 -4.57 2.11
N ASP A 247 4.59 -5.75 2.74
CA ASP A 247 5.45 -6.02 3.89
C ASP A 247 6.69 -6.84 3.49
N ALA A 248 7.83 -6.49 4.07
CA ALA A 248 9.13 -7.10 3.81
C ALA A 248 9.18 -8.58 4.22
N ASP A 249 10.10 -9.31 3.63
CA ASP A 249 10.42 -10.68 4.00
C ASP A 249 11.12 -10.78 5.37
N MET A 250 11.31 -12.00 5.85
CA MET A 250 12.14 -12.31 7.02
C MET A 250 13.27 -13.23 6.58
N GLU A 251 14.49 -12.85 6.91
CA GLU A 251 15.71 -13.57 6.51
C GLU A 251 16.51 -14.05 7.72
N TRP A 252 16.65 -13.19 8.73
CA TRP A 252 17.55 -13.35 9.86
C TRP A 252 16.94 -12.95 11.21
N ASP A 253 15.65 -12.71 11.28
CA ASP A 253 15.00 -12.10 12.46
C ASP A 253 15.07 -12.96 13.73
N ILE A 254 15.42 -14.22 13.62
CA ILE A 254 15.57 -15.13 14.76
C ILE A 254 17.03 -15.48 15.11
N GLY A 255 18.00 -14.77 14.54
CA GLY A 255 19.43 -15.05 14.74
C GLY A 255 19.95 -16.27 13.99
N ALA A 256 19.19 -16.81 13.07
CA ALA A 256 19.56 -17.88 12.13
C ALA A 256 18.87 -17.63 10.79
N PRO A 257 19.40 -18.12 9.66
CA PRO A 257 18.74 -18.05 8.38
C PRO A 257 17.35 -18.71 8.46
N TRP A 258 16.33 -17.92 8.33
CA TRP A 258 14.94 -18.38 8.37
C TRP A 258 14.05 -17.50 7.51
N TYR A 259 13.80 -17.98 6.30
CA TYR A 259 13.10 -17.22 5.30
C TYR A 259 11.57 -17.26 5.46
N ARG A 260 10.95 -16.09 5.34
CA ARG A 260 9.53 -15.88 5.12
C ARG A 260 9.38 -14.85 4.00
N PRO A 261 8.51 -15.07 2.99
CA PRO A 261 8.43 -14.22 1.82
C PRO A 261 7.95 -12.79 2.14
N THR A 262 8.28 -11.86 1.24
CA THR A 262 7.54 -10.60 1.12
C THR A 262 6.09 -10.93 0.84
N ARG A 263 5.19 -10.10 1.31
CA ARG A 263 3.75 -10.37 1.23
C ARG A 263 2.92 -9.11 1.12
N VAL A 264 1.74 -9.22 0.56
CA VAL A 264 0.73 -8.16 0.63
C VAL A 264 -0.35 -8.55 1.63
N ASN A 265 -0.61 -7.66 2.57
CA ASN A 265 -1.62 -7.85 3.60
C ASN A 265 -2.83 -6.97 3.32
N HIS A 266 -4.03 -7.47 3.59
CA HIS A 266 -5.23 -6.65 3.66
C HIS A 266 -5.27 -5.96 5.03
N GLY A 267 -5.02 -4.66 5.06
CA GLY A 267 -4.89 -3.86 6.29
C GLY A 267 -6.24 -3.53 6.93
N VAL A 268 -6.99 -4.53 7.37
CA VAL A 268 -8.31 -4.35 7.98
C VAL A 268 -8.27 -3.70 9.36
N SER A 269 -9.35 -3.09 9.78
CA SER A 269 -9.52 -2.52 11.11
C SER A 269 -9.31 -3.56 12.21
N GLY A 270 -8.50 -3.22 13.22
CA GLY A 270 -8.15 -4.14 14.32
C GLY A 270 -7.24 -5.30 13.88
N GLY A 271 -6.72 -5.28 12.64
CA GLY A 271 -5.98 -6.38 12.05
C GLY A 271 -4.62 -6.61 12.69
N GLU A 272 -4.32 -7.89 13.00
CA GLU A 272 -3.01 -8.37 13.41
C GLU A 272 -2.40 -9.19 12.28
N ASN A 273 -1.26 -8.73 11.73
CA ASN A 273 -0.60 -9.36 10.59
C ASN A 273 0.49 -10.36 10.97
N GLY A 274 0.70 -10.57 12.27
CA GLY A 274 1.40 -11.71 12.83
C GLY A 274 2.92 -11.65 12.81
N TRP A 275 3.57 -10.50 12.55
CA TRP A 275 5.01 -10.41 12.71
C TRP A 275 5.40 -10.41 14.19
N ARG A 276 6.36 -11.26 14.55
CA ARG A 276 7.01 -11.29 15.87
C ARG A 276 8.46 -11.71 15.71
N ALA A 277 9.36 -11.11 16.47
CA ALA A 277 10.79 -11.39 16.40
C ALA A 277 11.10 -12.88 16.71
N THR A 278 10.40 -13.48 17.63
CA THR A 278 10.67 -14.85 18.10
C THR A 278 9.85 -15.92 17.38
N SER A 279 8.58 -15.65 17.08
CA SER A 279 7.65 -16.60 16.46
C SER A 279 7.44 -16.40 14.96
N LYS A 280 8.10 -15.40 14.38
CA LYS A 280 8.08 -15.13 12.93
C LYS A 280 6.78 -14.50 12.47
N LYS A 281 6.45 -14.67 11.18
CA LYS A 281 5.14 -14.34 10.61
C LYS A 281 4.20 -15.51 10.88
N TRP A 282 3.14 -15.26 11.62
CA TRP A 282 2.14 -16.28 11.96
C TRP A 282 1.48 -16.88 10.73
N ARG A 283 0.98 -18.08 10.88
CA ARG A 283 0.29 -18.80 9.80
C ARG A 283 -1.05 -18.16 9.50
N LYS A 284 -1.46 -18.17 8.22
CA LYS A 284 -2.76 -17.62 7.77
C LYS A 284 -3.99 -18.24 8.45
N TYR A 285 -3.86 -19.46 8.98
CA TYR A 285 -4.96 -20.15 9.65
C TYR A 285 -5.05 -19.87 11.15
N PHE A 286 -4.12 -19.11 11.71
CA PHE A 286 -4.21 -18.73 13.13
C PHE A 286 -5.41 -17.78 13.34
N PRO A 287 -6.24 -18.03 14.35
CA PRO A 287 -7.41 -17.19 14.63
C PRO A 287 -7.03 -15.75 15.01
N ASP A 288 -5.81 -15.56 15.51
CA ASP A 288 -5.30 -14.28 15.99
C ASP A 288 -4.58 -13.45 14.91
N SER A 289 -4.58 -13.90 13.66
CA SER A 289 -3.95 -13.20 12.54
C SER A 289 -4.84 -13.20 11.31
N VAL A 290 -4.88 -12.07 10.59
CA VAL A 290 -5.65 -11.98 9.34
C VAL A 290 -4.91 -12.60 8.14
N GLY A 291 -3.59 -12.73 8.21
CA GLY A 291 -2.77 -13.30 7.15
C GLY A 291 -2.61 -12.40 5.93
N SER A 292 -1.83 -12.86 4.95
CA SER A 292 -1.61 -12.15 3.68
C SER A 292 -2.61 -12.57 2.61
N VAL A 293 -2.92 -11.66 1.68
CA VAL A 293 -3.71 -11.97 0.47
C VAL A 293 -2.86 -12.69 -0.57
N VAL A 294 -1.55 -12.41 -0.59
CA VAL A 294 -0.56 -13.11 -1.43
C VAL A 294 0.84 -13.03 -0.79
N ASP A 295 1.59 -14.10 -0.93
CA ASP A 295 3.03 -14.14 -0.66
C ASP A 295 3.75 -14.06 -2.01
N ILE A 296 4.76 -13.17 -2.14
CA ILE A 296 5.43 -12.90 -3.42
C ILE A 296 6.72 -13.70 -3.54
N GLY A 297 7.65 -13.51 -2.62
CA GLY A 297 8.96 -14.19 -2.65
C GLY A 297 10.05 -13.35 -1.99
N PRO A 298 11.31 -13.63 -2.32
CA PRO A 298 12.43 -12.78 -1.94
C PRO A 298 12.24 -11.38 -2.53
N GLY A 299 12.66 -10.34 -1.82
CA GLY A 299 12.59 -8.98 -2.31
C GLY A 299 12.71 -7.93 -1.22
N CYS A 300 12.70 -6.68 -1.64
CA CYS A 300 12.68 -5.52 -0.75
C CYS A 300 11.56 -4.57 -1.19
N PRO A 301 10.41 -4.61 -0.52
CA PRO A 301 9.30 -3.70 -0.77
C PRO A 301 9.71 -2.24 -0.71
N THR A 302 9.23 -1.44 -1.67
CA THR A 302 9.35 0.01 -1.69
C THR A 302 8.01 0.63 -2.11
N GLY A 303 7.95 1.55 -3.07
CA GLY A 303 6.74 2.27 -3.42
C GLY A 303 5.55 1.40 -3.82
N VAL A 304 4.35 1.81 -3.45
CA VAL A 304 3.08 1.16 -3.80
C VAL A 304 2.06 2.19 -4.26
N ILE A 305 1.40 1.94 -5.39
CA ILE A 305 0.33 2.85 -5.86
C ILE A 305 -0.83 2.09 -6.49
N ALA A 306 -2.04 2.67 -6.40
CA ALA A 306 -3.20 2.20 -7.16
C ALA A 306 -3.20 2.74 -8.59
N GLY A 307 -3.47 1.89 -9.58
CA GLY A 307 -3.47 2.26 -11.00
C GLY A 307 -4.64 3.16 -11.44
N THR A 308 -5.57 3.49 -10.56
CA THR A 308 -6.84 4.15 -10.87
C THR A 308 -6.71 5.48 -11.60
N LYS A 309 -5.65 6.25 -11.31
CA LYS A 309 -5.37 7.55 -11.93
C LYS A 309 -4.64 7.43 -13.29
N ALA A 310 -4.06 6.27 -13.60
CA ALA A 310 -3.29 6.09 -14.84
C ALA A 310 -4.20 6.00 -16.08
N ILE A 311 -3.73 6.46 -17.22
CA ILE A 311 -4.36 6.24 -18.54
C ILE A 311 -3.89 4.88 -19.07
N PHE A 312 -4.21 3.83 -18.33
CA PHE A 312 -3.89 2.44 -18.67
C PHE A 312 -5.16 1.65 -19.04
N PRO A 313 -5.04 0.50 -19.69
CA PRO A 313 -6.18 -0.38 -19.90
C PRO A 313 -6.86 -0.73 -18.59
N THR A 314 -8.18 -0.95 -18.61
CA THR A 314 -9.04 -1.23 -17.45
C THR A 314 -8.41 -2.26 -16.49
N PHE A 315 -7.90 -3.37 -17.04
CA PHE A 315 -7.23 -4.42 -16.25
C PHE A 315 -6.08 -3.89 -15.39
N TYR A 316 -5.28 -2.96 -15.91
CA TYR A 316 -4.15 -2.36 -15.22
C TYR A 316 -4.54 -1.17 -14.34
N ARG A 317 -5.66 -0.49 -14.63
CA ARG A 317 -6.20 0.55 -13.76
C ARG A 317 -6.80 0.00 -12.47
N ASP A 318 -7.33 -1.22 -12.51
CA ASP A 318 -7.88 -1.90 -11.33
C ASP A 318 -6.80 -2.60 -10.49
N ALA A 319 -5.54 -2.57 -10.92
CA ALA A 319 -4.40 -3.15 -10.21
C ALA A 319 -3.77 -2.17 -9.20
N LEU A 320 -3.07 -2.74 -8.21
CA LEU A 320 -2.06 -2.03 -7.44
C LEU A 320 -0.68 -2.33 -8.03
N TYR A 321 0.25 -1.41 -7.90
CA TYR A 321 1.63 -1.56 -8.37
C TYR A 321 2.58 -1.58 -7.18
N LEU A 322 3.53 -2.52 -7.19
CA LEU A 322 4.44 -2.81 -6.09
C LEU A 322 5.87 -2.78 -6.59
N CYS A 323 6.66 -1.83 -6.11
CA CYS A 323 8.08 -1.75 -6.42
C CYS A 323 8.89 -2.75 -5.60
N ASP A 324 9.81 -3.47 -6.25
CA ASP A 324 10.85 -4.27 -5.61
C ASP A 324 12.23 -3.65 -5.87
N TRP A 325 12.89 -3.26 -4.79
CA TRP A 325 14.20 -2.63 -4.84
C TRP A 325 15.32 -3.61 -5.22
N THR A 326 15.22 -4.88 -4.75
CA THR A 326 16.27 -5.88 -4.90
C THR A 326 16.37 -6.40 -6.33
N PHE A 327 15.23 -6.69 -6.96
CA PHE A 327 15.18 -7.35 -8.26
C PHE A 327 14.81 -6.42 -9.42
N ALA A 328 14.81 -5.10 -9.20
CA ALA A 328 14.46 -4.11 -10.24
C ALA A 328 13.11 -4.44 -10.91
N THR A 329 12.13 -4.84 -10.14
CA THR A 329 10.84 -5.32 -10.64
C THR A 329 9.70 -4.46 -10.12
N LEU A 330 8.80 -4.08 -11.00
CA LEU A 330 7.49 -3.55 -10.68
C LEU A 330 6.46 -4.64 -10.92
N TYR A 331 5.76 -5.04 -9.87
CA TYR A 331 4.64 -5.98 -9.98
C TYR A 331 3.33 -5.23 -10.17
N SER A 332 2.40 -5.78 -10.96
CA SER A 332 0.99 -5.45 -10.90
C SER A 332 0.27 -6.51 -10.05
N LEU A 333 -0.46 -6.05 -9.04
CA LEU A 333 -1.24 -6.88 -8.13
C LEU A 333 -2.72 -6.81 -8.51
N HIS A 334 -3.29 -7.94 -8.89
CA HIS A 334 -4.68 -8.06 -9.32
C HIS A 334 -5.50 -8.71 -8.21
N LEU A 335 -6.40 -7.92 -7.63
CA LEU A 335 -7.25 -8.32 -6.51
C LEU A 335 -8.51 -9.03 -7.02
N LYS A 336 -8.85 -10.16 -6.41
CA LYS A 336 -10.09 -10.91 -6.66
C LYS A 336 -10.87 -11.00 -5.35
N PRO A 337 -12.10 -10.47 -5.27
CA PRO A 337 -12.91 -10.57 -4.07
C PRO A 337 -13.06 -12.02 -3.59
N GLN A 338 -12.89 -12.26 -2.30
CA GLN A 338 -13.09 -13.54 -1.65
C GLN A 338 -13.71 -13.35 -0.27
N GLY A 339 -14.99 -13.66 -0.12
CA GLY A 339 -15.71 -13.34 1.10
C GLY A 339 -15.66 -11.84 1.40
N SER A 340 -15.38 -11.48 2.62
CA SER A 340 -15.22 -10.10 3.08
C SER A 340 -13.80 -9.53 2.87
N SER A 341 -12.93 -10.28 2.19
CA SER A 341 -11.56 -9.88 1.85
C SER A 341 -11.25 -10.21 0.39
N TYR A 342 -9.98 -10.43 0.06
CA TYR A 342 -9.50 -10.67 -1.29
C TYR A 342 -8.49 -11.82 -1.33
N LYS A 343 -8.37 -12.44 -2.50
CA LYS A 343 -7.16 -13.10 -2.98
C LYS A 343 -6.47 -12.19 -3.98
N ALA A 344 -5.19 -12.34 -4.14
CA ALA A 344 -4.44 -11.58 -5.12
C ALA A 344 -3.56 -12.47 -6.00
N GLU A 345 -3.32 -11.99 -7.22
CA GLU A 345 -2.36 -12.53 -8.17
C GLU A 345 -1.37 -11.42 -8.52
N THR A 346 -0.08 -11.69 -8.38
CA THR A 346 0.99 -10.79 -8.82
C THR A 346 1.46 -11.16 -10.21
N ARG A 347 1.72 -10.14 -11.03
CA ARG A 347 2.35 -10.29 -12.34
C ARG A 347 3.52 -9.33 -12.45
N THR A 348 4.59 -9.73 -13.10
CA THR A 348 5.64 -8.82 -13.49
C THR A 348 5.07 -7.84 -14.51
N PHE A 349 5.00 -6.55 -14.13
CA PHE A 349 4.57 -5.48 -15.02
C PHE A 349 5.73 -4.96 -15.85
N LEU A 350 6.84 -4.66 -15.18
CA LEU A 350 8.13 -4.39 -15.81
C LEU A 350 9.28 -4.95 -14.93
N THR A 351 10.41 -5.24 -15.56
CA THR A 351 11.63 -5.64 -14.85
C THR A 351 12.87 -5.27 -15.65
N ASN A 352 13.99 -5.05 -14.98
CA ASN A 352 15.28 -4.86 -15.62
C ASN A 352 16.20 -6.03 -15.28
N THR A 353 16.63 -6.78 -16.27
CA THR A 353 17.52 -7.95 -16.11
C THR A 353 18.97 -7.63 -16.44
N LYS A 354 19.28 -6.46 -16.98
CA LYS A 354 20.61 -6.06 -17.47
C LYS A 354 21.45 -5.29 -16.45
N GLY A 355 20.86 -4.88 -15.32
CA GLY A 355 21.56 -4.11 -14.31
C GLY A 355 20.80 -4.03 -12.98
N SER A 356 21.45 -3.52 -11.95
CA SER A 356 20.82 -3.24 -10.66
C SER A 356 20.17 -1.87 -10.71
N LEU A 357 18.89 -1.80 -11.05
CA LEU A 357 18.07 -0.58 -11.05
C LEU A 357 17.06 -0.66 -9.90
N SER A 358 17.48 -0.26 -8.72
CA SER A 358 16.69 -0.40 -7.50
C SER A 358 15.53 0.60 -7.47
N LEU A 359 14.29 0.14 -7.67
CA LEU A 359 13.09 0.97 -7.64
C LEU A 359 12.84 1.46 -6.21
N THR A 360 12.71 2.76 -6.01
CA THR A 360 12.52 3.36 -4.69
C THR A 360 11.11 3.82 -4.42
N ASP A 361 10.50 4.52 -5.38
CA ASP A 361 9.16 5.08 -5.22
C ASP A 361 8.44 5.22 -6.56
N ILE A 362 7.12 5.41 -6.52
CA ILE A 362 6.24 5.42 -7.68
C ILE A 362 5.04 6.34 -7.47
N ASP A 363 4.68 7.14 -8.50
CA ASP A 363 3.46 7.94 -8.46
C ASP A 363 2.89 8.11 -9.89
N ILE A 364 1.65 8.61 -9.99
CA ILE A 364 0.97 8.86 -11.26
C ILE A 364 0.77 10.36 -11.44
N GLY A 365 1.37 10.89 -12.49
CA GLY A 365 1.28 12.30 -12.85
C GLY A 365 -0.13 12.72 -13.29
N LYS A 366 -0.36 14.03 -13.32
CA LYS A 366 -1.62 14.60 -13.85
C LYS A 366 -1.87 14.28 -15.31
N ASP A 367 -0.81 13.98 -16.05
CA ASP A 367 -0.85 13.49 -17.44
C ASP A 367 -1.33 12.03 -17.56
N GLY A 368 -1.59 11.36 -16.42
CA GLY A 368 -2.01 9.98 -16.36
C GLY A 368 -0.91 8.96 -16.65
N HIS A 369 0.34 9.41 -16.79
CA HIS A 369 1.49 8.52 -16.89
C HIS A 369 1.98 8.11 -15.50
N MET A 370 2.55 6.91 -15.42
CA MET A 370 3.18 6.42 -14.22
C MET A 370 4.65 6.80 -14.20
N TYR A 371 5.14 7.31 -13.10
CA TYR A 371 6.54 7.68 -12.91
C TYR A 371 7.11 6.86 -11.76
N PHE A 372 8.38 6.45 -11.87
CA PHE A 372 9.09 5.80 -10.79
C PHE A 372 10.54 6.26 -10.71
N CYS A 373 11.03 6.32 -9.48
CA CYS A 373 12.42 6.61 -9.19
C CYS A 373 13.21 5.31 -9.01
N VAL A 374 14.47 5.39 -9.44
CA VAL A 374 15.52 4.41 -9.14
C VAL A 374 16.57 5.08 -8.29
N GLY A 375 17.06 4.42 -7.23
CA GLY A 375 18.07 4.99 -6.34
C GLY A 375 18.17 4.30 -5.00
N GLY A 376 18.45 5.08 -3.97
CA GLY A 376 18.70 4.60 -2.62
C GLY A 376 20.12 4.06 -2.43
N ARG A 377 20.58 4.02 -1.19
CA ARG A 377 21.92 3.55 -0.80
C ARG A 377 23.06 4.13 -1.65
N ARG A 378 22.92 5.41 -2.05
CA ARG A 378 23.86 6.18 -2.89
C ARG A 378 24.07 5.64 -4.30
N GLN A 379 23.20 4.74 -4.76
CA GLN A 379 23.25 4.27 -6.14
C GLN A 379 22.94 5.40 -7.11
N GLN A 380 23.37 5.23 -8.37
CA GLN A 380 23.00 6.13 -9.46
C GLN A 380 21.47 6.21 -9.54
N SER A 381 20.95 7.43 -9.46
CA SER A 381 19.51 7.67 -9.49
C SER A 381 19.01 8.00 -10.89
N TYR A 382 17.77 7.59 -11.16
CA TYR A 382 17.09 7.82 -12.42
C TYR A 382 15.61 8.11 -12.17
N LEU A 383 15.00 8.87 -13.06
CA LEU A 383 13.57 9.04 -13.17
C LEU A 383 13.08 8.43 -14.48
N TYR A 384 12.13 7.52 -14.39
CA TYR A 384 11.49 6.89 -15.55
C TYR A 384 10.00 7.23 -15.60
N ARG A 385 9.43 7.16 -16.82
CA ARG A 385 8.00 7.32 -17.09
C ARG A 385 7.51 6.11 -17.87
N VAL A 386 6.37 5.56 -17.46
CA VAL A 386 5.69 4.47 -18.15
C VAL A 386 4.44 5.02 -18.82
N ARG A 387 4.31 4.78 -20.12
CA ARG A 387 3.18 5.19 -20.95
C ARG A 387 2.47 3.98 -21.57
N TYR A 388 1.16 4.07 -21.68
CA TYR A 388 0.41 3.14 -22.50
C TYR A 388 0.29 3.68 -23.92
N VAL A 389 0.72 2.90 -24.90
CA VAL A 389 0.71 3.25 -26.34
C VAL A 389 -0.18 2.31 -27.17
N GLY A 390 -0.87 1.37 -26.50
CA GLY A 390 -1.79 0.45 -27.15
C GLY A 390 -3.17 1.06 -27.42
N SER A 391 -4.09 0.24 -27.92
CA SER A 391 -5.44 0.66 -28.36
C SER A 391 -6.58 0.16 -27.46
N ASN A 392 -6.29 -0.55 -26.37
CA ASN A 392 -7.34 -1.07 -25.47
C ASN A 392 -8.03 0.08 -24.72
N THR A 393 -9.30 -0.15 -24.35
CA THR A 393 -10.05 0.83 -23.55
C THR A 393 -9.38 1.11 -22.21
N THR A 394 -9.33 2.39 -21.84
CA THR A 394 -8.79 2.88 -20.55
C THR A 394 -9.90 3.28 -19.57
N VAL A 395 -11.15 2.95 -19.85
CA VAL A 395 -12.28 3.20 -18.94
C VAL A 395 -12.17 2.32 -17.71
N LEU A 396 -12.43 2.86 -16.52
CA LEU A 396 -12.49 2.07 -15.28
C LEU A 396 -13.68 1.12 -15.32
N SER A 397 -13.52 -0.07 -14.74
CA SER A 397 -14.62 -1.00 -14.51
C SER A 397 -15.66 -0.40 -13.53
N ASN A 398 -16.88 -0.91 -13.53
CA ASN A 398 -17.85 -0.54 -12.49
C ASN A 398 -17.45 -1.18 -11.15
N LEU A 399 -17.69 -0.47 -10.04
CA LEU A 399 -17.52 -1.05 -8.72
C LEU A 399 -18.58 -2.12 -8.47
N ASP A 400 -18.15 -3.22 -7.88
CA ASP A 400 -19.05 -4.28 -7.44
C ASP A 400 -19.65 -3.92 -6.07
N THR A 401 -20.93 -3.55 -6.08
CA THR A 401 -21.69 -3.18 -4.86
C THR A 401 -22.75 -4.21 -4.47
N THR A 402 -22.99 -5.22 -5.30
CA THR A 402 -24.14 -6.13 -5.16
C THR A 402 -23.81 -7.60 -4.98
N SER A 403 -22.59 -8.02 -5.32
CA SER A 403 -22.19 -9.42 -5.17
C SER A 403 -22.20 -9.90 -3.71
N VAL A 404 -22.17 -11.21 -3.52
CA VAL A 404 -22.01 -11.81 -2.18
C VAL A 404 -20.75 -11.31 -1.48
N HIS A 405 -19.69 -11.00 -2.22
CA HIS A 405 -18.44 -10.46 -1.68
C HIS A 405 -18.58 -9.01 -1.23
N ALA A 406 -19.28 -8.18 -2.01
CA ALA A 406 -19.56 -6.80 -1.63
C ALA A 406 -20.45 -6.75 -0.37
N GLN A 407 -21.45 -7.62 -0.26
CA GLN A 407 -22.29 -7.74 0.95
C GLN A 407 -21.47 -8.22 2.15
N ALA A 408 -20.55 -9.17 1.96
CA ALA A 408 -19.66 -9.62 3.03
C ALA A 408 -18.71 -8.50 3.51
N ARG A 409 -18.13 -7.70 2.61
CA ARG A 409 -17.33 -6.51 2.97
C ARG A 409 -18.16 -5.50 3.76
N LYS A 410 -19.40 -5.22 3.31
CA LYS A 410 -20.31 -4.33 4.05
C LYS A 410 -20.59 -4.84 5.47
N ALA A 411 -20.81 -6.14 5.63
CA ALA A 411 -20.99 -6.74 6.96
C ALA A 411 -19.72 -6.60 7.82
N ARG A 412 -18.52 -6.79 7.24
CA ARG A 412 -17.25 -6.57 7.94
C ARG A 412 -17.11 -5.11 8.39
N HIS A 413 -17.36 -4.14 7.51
CA HIS A 413 -17.30 -2.72 7.85
C HIS A 413 -18.28 -2.34 8.97
N MET A 414 -19.48 -2.95 8.98
CA MET A 414 -20.43 -2.76 10.09
C MET A 414 -19.83 -3.26 11.42
N LEU A 415 -19.22 -4.46 11.44
CA LEU A 415 -18.53 -4.99 12.62
C LEU A 415 -17.35 -4.10 13.04
N GLU A 416 -16.55 -3.66 12.09
CA GLU A 416 -15.40 -2.77 12.32
C GLU A 416 -15.79 -1.42 12.91
N SER A 417 -17.03 -0.98 12.70
CA SER A 417 -17.55 0.26 13.31
C SER A 417 -17.67 0.19 14.84
N TYR A 418 -17.62 -1.02 15.42
CA TYR A 418 -17.60 -1.26 16.86
C TYR A 418 -16.20 -1.39 17.46
N HIS A 419 -15.14 -1.41 16.62
CA HIS A 419 -13.78 -1.53 17.11
C HIS A 419 -13.34 -0.26 17.86
N GLY A 420 -12.57 -0.42 18.91
CA GLY A 420 -11.96 0.67 19.67
C GLY A 420 -12.89 1.37 20.66
N LYS A 421 -14.12 0.90 20.87
CA LYS A 421 -15.09 1.54 21.75
C LYS A 421 -16.11 0.55 22.33
N GLU A 422 -16.64 0.89 23.48
CA GLU A 422 -17.79 0.21 24.04
C GLU A 422 -19.08 0.65 23.29
N ASN A 423 -19.92 -0.30 22.96
CA ASN A 423 -21.23 -0.06 22.33
C ASN A 423 -22.19 -1.21 22.69
N PRO A 424 -23.35 -0.93 23.29
CA PRO A 424 -24.30 -1.96 23.74
C PRO A 424 -24.81 -2.86 22.62
N ASP A 425 -24.86 -2.36 21.37
CA ASP A 425 -25.36 -3.10 20.20
C ASP A 425 -24.31 -4.06 19.61
N ALA A 426 -23.05 -3.91 20.02
CA ALA A 426 -21.94 -4.66 19.41
C ALA A 426 -22.06 -6.17 19.63
N VAL A 427 -22.53 -6.61 20.80
CA VAL A 427 -22.67 -8.04 21.14
C VAL A 427 -23.70 -8.70 20.23
N GLU A 428 -24.89 -8.11 20.12
CA GLU A 428 -25.95 -8.62 19.28
C GLU A 428 -25.54 -8.63 17.80
N ALA A 429 -24.91 -7.56 17.33
CA ALA A 429 -24.43 -7.43 15.97
C ALA A 429 -23.32 -8.43 15.61
N ALA A 430 -22.36 -8.69 16.53
CA ALA A 430 -21.19 -9.53 16.25
C ALA A 430 -21.47 -11.03 16.44
N TRP A 431 -22.36 -11.41 17.34
CA TRP A 431 -22.60 -12.80 17.73
C TRP A 431 -22.88 -13.75 16.56
N PRO A 432 -23.73 -13.41 15.56
CA PRO A 432 -24.00 -14.29 14.42
C PRO A 432 -22.77 -14.60 13.58
N TYR A 433 -21.77 -13.72 13.55
CA TYR A 433 -20.59 -13.84 12.71
C TYR A 433 -19.43 -14.62 13.33
N LEU A 434 -19.47 -14.93 14.63
CA LEU A 434 -18.44 -15.72 15.31
C LEU A 434 -18.28 -17.14 14.74
N LYS A 435 -19.33 -17.70 14.16
CA LYS A 435 -19.30 -19.01 13.49
C LYS A 435 -19.17 -18.94 11.97
N SER A 436 -18.95 -17.75 11.40
CA SER A 436 -18.81 -17.58 9.94
C SER A 436 -17.65 -18.42 9.40
N SER A 437 -17.80 -19.02 8.23
CA SER A 437 -16.70 -19.64 7.49
C SER A 437 -15.70 -18.60 6.94
N ASP A 438 -16.14 -17.35 6.78
CA ASP A 438 -15.29 -16.23 6.39
C ASP A 438 -14.40 -15.80 7.56
N HIS A 439 -13.09 -15.96 7.39
CA HIS A 439 -12.10 -15.66 8.43
C HIS A 439 -12.12 -14.20 8.86
N HIS A 440 -12.22 -13.26 7.90
CA HIS A 440 -12.22 -11.82 8.18
C HIS A 440 -13.51 -11.37 8.88
N LEU A 441 -14.66 -11.95 8.55
CA LEU A 441 -15.90 -11.69 9.29
C LEU A 441 -15.82 -12.21 10.73
N ARG A 442 -15.32 -13.46 10.95
CA ARG A 442 -15.11 -13.96 12.31
C ARG A 442 -14.15 -13.10 13.10
N TYR A 443 -13.07 -12.68 12.44
CA TYR A 443 -12.04 -11.83 13.05
C TYR A 443 -12.62 -10.48 13.48
N ALA A 444 -13.31 -9.77 12.58
CA ALA A 444 -13.94 -8.49 12.88
C ALA A 444 -15.00 -8.60 14.00
N ALA A 445 -15.79 -9.67 13.99
CA ALA A 445 -16.76 -9.94 15.06
C ALA A 445 -16.08 -10.17 16.42
N ARG A 446 -14.96 -10.91 16.45
CA ARG A 446 -14.18 -11.12 17.68
C ARG A 446 -13.63 -9.79 18.22
N ILE A 447 -12.99 -8.99 17.35
CA ILE A 447 -12.45 -7.69 17.78
C ILE A 447 -13.56 -6.77 18.31
N ALA A 448 -14.74 -6.74 17.65
CA ALA A 448 -15.88 -5.96 18.14
C ALA A 448 -16.29 -6.36 19.57
N LEU A 449 -16.27 -7.67 19.90
CA LEU A 449 -16.59 -8.19 21.23
C LEU A 449 -15.49 -7.92 22.26
N GLU A 450 -14.23 -7.94 21.87
CA GLU A 450 -13.10 -7.69 22.78
C GLU A 450 -13.13 -6.28 23.39
N TRP A 451 -13.89 -5.35 22.81
CA TRP A 451 -14.08 -3.99 23.30
C TRP A 451 -15.31 -3.83 24.21
N GLN A 452 -16.08 -4.89 24.43
CA GLN A 452 -17.26 -4.86 25.30
C GLN A 452 -16.93 -5.39 26.71
N ASN A 453 -17.67 -4.90 27.70
CA ASN A 453 -17.59 -5.35 29.11
C ASN A 453 -18.42 -6.62 29.35
#